data_078f0246e9c237c09547e8da0a14e4c4
#
_entry.id   078f0246e9c237c09547e8da0a14e4c4
#
_cell.length_a   1.000
_cell.length_b   1.000
_cell.length_c   1.000
_cell.angle_alpha   90.00
_cell.angle_beta   90.00
_cell.angle_gamma   90.00
#
_symmetry.space_group_name_H-M   'P 1'
#
loop_
_entity.id
_entity.type
_entity.pdbx_description
1 polymer ?
#
loop_
_entity_poly.entity_id
_entity_poly.type
_entity_poly.pdbx_seq_one_letter_code
_entity_poly.pdbx_strand_id
1 'polypeptide(L)'
;MSDNMPMSDSAGILDAIATTRSIRRYLDEPVPDDVLRDICFAASRAPSGSNRQNFRMIVLTDGPDAAAAKQLVAAAAHELWTTKRRTDGYESGSGIDDKSPKARMARSMDTYIENLPTVPALIFPCLIRHRAPTPTEGASVYPAMQNLLLAARARGYGGVVTMWHMAAEKQRTELLKTPE
;
A
#
# COMPACT_ATOMS: atom_id res chain seq x y z
N MET A 1 15.14 2.10 -27.96
CA MET A 1 14.79 0.97 -27.08
C MET A 1 13.28 0.88 -27.09
N SER A 2 12.74 -0.12 -27.77
CA SER A 2 11.29 -0.28 -27.93
C SER A 2 10.74 -0.88 -26.65
N ASP A 3 10.00 -0.06 -25.88
CA ASP A 3 9.23 -0.47 -24.71
C ASP A 3 8.05 -1.37 -25.14
N ASN A 4 8.35 -2.59 -25.50
CA ASN A 4 7.33 -3.58 -25.83
C ASN A 4 6.99 -4.34 -24.53
N MET A 5 6.13 -3.75 -23.70
CA MET A 5 5.54 -4.44 -22.57
C MET A 5 4.34 -5.25 -23.05
N PRO A 6 4.36 -6.58 -23.02
CA PRO A 6 3.19 -7.37 -23.32
C PRO A 6 2.22 -7.30 -22.13
N MET A 7 1.41 -6.26 -22.09
CA MET A 7 0.24 -6.25 -21.23
C MET A 7 -0.84 -7.10 -21.90
N SER A 8 -0.89 -8.38 -21.58
CA SER A 8 -2.10 -9.15 -21.82
C SER A 8 -3.13 -8.71 -20.78
N ASP A 9 -3.84 -7.64 -21.09
CA ASP A 9 -4.90 -7.11 -20.25
C ASP A 9 -6.12 -8.02 -20.40
N SER A 10 -6.30 -8.97 -19.49
CA SER A 10 -7.47 -9.82 -19.43
C SER A 10 -8.72 -9.07 -18.91
N ALA A 11 -8.53 -7.93 -18.28
CA ALA A 11 -9.60 -7.06 -17.82
C ALA A 11 -9.40 -5.66 -18.43
N GLY A 12 -10.40 -5.15 -19.14
CA GLY A 12 -10.37 -3.76 -19.63
C GLY A 12 -10.20 -2.78 -18.49
N ILE A 13 -9.64 -1.61 -18.77
CA ILE A 13 -9.36 -0.57 -17.75
C ILE A 13 -10.60 -0.20 -16.94
N LEU A 14 -11.77 -0.15 -17.56
CA LEU A 14 -13.02 0.17 -16.88
C LEU A 14 -13.44 -0.93 -15.90
N ASP A 15 -13.21 -2.20 -16.25
CA ASP A 15 -13.44 -3.32 -15.35
C ASP A 15 -12.48 -3.28 -14.16
N ALA A 16 -11.19 -3.04 -14.40
CA ALA A 16 -10.20 -2.89 -13.35
C ALA A 16 -10.59 -1.76 -12.37
N ILE A 17 -11.02 -0.61 -12.86
CA ILE A 17 -11.49 0.51 -12.04
C ILE A 17 -12.74 0.11 -11.24
N ALA A 18 -13.73 -0.53 -11.88
CA ALA A 18 -14.99 -0.89 -11.26
C ALA A 18 -14.84 -1.99 -10.20
N THR A 19 -13.86 -2.89 -10.35
CA THR A 19 -13.70 -4.09 -9.52
C THR A 19 -12.56 -4.02 -8.52
N THR A 20 -11.65 -3.05 -8.61
CA THR A 20 -10.56 -2.86 -7.63
C THR A 20 -11.13 -2.62 -6.24
N ARG A 21 -10.60 -3.33 -5.26
CA ARG A 21 -10.99 -3.26 -3.85
C ARG A 21 -9.75 -3.26 -2.97
N SER A 22 -9.88 -2.77 -1.76
CA SER A 22 -8.86 -2.90 -0.70
C SER A 22 -8.77 -4.35 -0.25
N ILE A 23 -7.82 -5.09 -0.79
CA ILE A 23 -7.53 -6.49 -0.43
C ILE A 23 -6.60 -6.50 0.78
N ARG A 24 -6.97 -7.26 1.82
CA ARG A 24 -6.26 -7.35 3.10
C ARG A 24 -5.97 -8.79 3.54
N ARG A 25 -6.21 -9.74 2.67
CA ARG A 25 -5.87 -11.16 2.85
C ARG A 25 -5.03 -11.59 1.67
N TYR A 26 -3.85 -12.08 1.96
CA TYR A 26 -2.87 -12.47 0.95
C TYR A 26 -2.56 -13.95 1.08
N LEU A 27 -2.16 -14.56 -0.02
CA LEU A 27 -1.57 -15.89 -0.03
C LEU A 27 -0.13 -15.78 0.48
N ASP A 28 0.36 -16.86 1.07
CA ASP A 28 1.77 -16.97 1.49
C ASP A 28 2.62 -17.41 0.28
N GLU A 29 2.60 -16.59 -0.76
CA GLU A 29 3.31 -16.82 -2.00
C GLU A 29 4.06 -15.53 -2.41
N PRO A 30 5.32 -15.64 -2.85
CA PRO A 30 6.07 -14.47 -3.29
C PRO A 30 5.44 -13.86 -4.54
N VAL A 31 5.48 -12.54 -4.63
CA VAL A 31 5.14 -11.85 -5.87
C VAL A 31 6.36 -11.85 -6.78
N PRO A 32 6.27 -12.39 -8.02
CA PRO A 32 7.41 -12.43 -8.94
C PRO A 32 7.98 -11.03 -9.24
N ASP A 33 9.28 -10.95 -9.41
CA ASP A 33 10.00 -9.68 -9.63
C ASP A 33 9.55 -8.95 -10.91
N ASP A 34 9.24 -9.69 -11.95
CA ASP A 34 8.73 -9.13 -13.21
C ASP A 34 7.35 -8.48 -13.00
N VAL A 35 6.48 -9.10 -12.22
CA VAL A 35 5.19 -8.51 -11.84
C VAL A 35 5.40 -7.24 -11.02
N LEU A 36 6.30 -7.26 -10.03
CA LEU A 36 6.61 -6.07 -9.22
C LEU A 36 7.16 -4.93 -10.08
N ARG A 37 8.01 -5.23 -11.06
CA ARG A 37 8.52 -4.23 -12.00
C ARG A 37 7.41 -3.64 -12.87
N ASP A 38 6.52 -4.47 -13.38
CA ASP A 38 5.41 -4.04 -14.23
C ASP A 38 4.46 -3.09 -13.49
N ILE A 39 4.06 -3.45 -12.27
CA ILE A 39 3.18 -2.59 -11.47
C ILE A 39 3.85 -1.28 -11.03
N CYS A 40 5.15 -1.32 -10.72
CA CYS A 40 5.94 -0.10 -10.44
C CYS A 40 6.15 0.75 -11.70
N PHE A 41 6.34 0.12 -12.86
CA PHE A 41 6.38 0.83 -14.14
C PHE A 41 5.05 1.55 -14.43
N ALA A 42 3.91 0.88 -14.26
CA ALA A 42 2.60 1.49 -14.43
C ALA A 42 2.42 2.68 -13.46
N ALA A 43 2.85 2.54 -12.21
CA ALA A 43 2.86 3.63 -11.24
C ALA A 43 3.71 4.81 -11.72
N SER A 44 4.86 4.56 -12.34
CA SER A 44 5.76 5.61 -12.85
C SER A 44 5.16 6.42 -14.01
N ARG A 45 4.11 5.92 -14.64
CA ARG A 45 3.40 6.61 -15.74
C ARG A 45 2.34 7.59 -15.26
N ALA A 46 2.15 7.73 -13.95
CA ALA A 46 1.20 8.69 -13.39
C ALA A 46 1.62 10.14 -13.64
N PRO A 47 0.66 11.07 -13.79
CA PRO A 47 0.97 12.49 -13.87
C PRO A 47 1.56 13.01 -12.56
N SER A 48 2.42 14.01 -12.65
CA SER A 48 2.97 14.71 -11.48
C SER A 48 3.02 16.22 -11.70
N GLY A 49 3.02 17.00 -10.64
CA GLY A 49 3.08 18.45 -10.71
C GLY A 49 4.27 18.92 -11.55
N SER A 50 3.99 19.70 -12.60
CA SER A 50 4.99 20.16 -13.60
C SER A 50 5.79 19.03 -14.25
N ASN A 51 5.20 17.83 -14.34
CA ASN A 51 5.84 16.62 -14.88
C ASN A 51 7.21 16.31 -14.23
N ARG A 52 7.38 16.60 -12.94
CA ARG A 52 8.66 16.42 -12.24
C ARG A 52 9.01 14.96 -11.99
N GLN A 53 8.00 14.09 -11.91
CA GLN A 53 8.15 12.65 -11.66
C GLN A 53 9.10 12.35 -10.47
N ASN A 54 8.95 13.13 -9.41
CA ASN A 54 9.81 13.15 -8.24
C ASN A 54 9.41 12.13 -7.16
N PHE A 55 8.73 11.08 -7.54
CA PHE A 55 8.44 9.95 -6.66
C PHE A 55 9.36 8.76 -6.95
N ARG A 56 9.57 7.93 -5.94
CA ARG A 56 10.31 6.66 -6.00
C ARG A 56 9.50 5.59 -5.30
N MET A 57 9.68 4.34 -5.72
CA MET A 57 9.07 3.18 -5.10
C MET A 57 10.16 2.38 -4.39
N ILE A 58 10.02 2.17 -3.09
CA ILE A 58 10.83 1.22 -2.34
C ILE A 58 10.00 -0.05 -2.23
N VAL A 59 10.49 -1.12 -2.82
CA VAL A 59 9.81 -2.43 -2.85
C VAL A 59 10.54 -3.38 -1.91
N LEU A 60 9.82 -3.90 -0.94
CA LEU A 60 10.34 -4.79 0.09
C LEU A 60 9.59 -6.13 0.00
N THR A 61 10.28 -7.18 -0.35
CA THR A 61 9.75 -8.55 -0.45
C THR A 61 10.26 -9.42 0.66
N ASP A 62 11.55 -9.70 0.69
CA ASP A 62 12.25 -10.57 1.62
C ASP A 62 13.55 -9.93 2.14
N GLY A 63 14.27 -10.69 2.96
CA GLY A 63 15.51 -10.23 3.58
C GLY A 63 15.32 -9.44 4.88
N PRO A 64 16.42 -9.15 5.60
CA PRO A 64 16.38 -8.60 6.95
C PRO A 64 15.76 -7.20 7.01
N ASP A 65 16.06 -6.31 6.06
CA ASP A 65 15.52 -4.95 6.02
C ASP A 65 14.02 -4.96 5.71
N ALA A 66 13.57 -5.85 4.81
CA ALA A 66 12.16 -6.02 4.51
C ALA A 66 11.39 -6.56 5.73
N ALA A 67 11.92 -7.57 6.39
CA ALA A 67 11.32 -8.12 7.60
C ALA A 67 11.22 -7.07 8.72
N ALA A 68 12.29 -6.31 8.97
CA ALA A 68 12.30 -5.25 9.96
C ALA A 68 11.30 -4.13 9.63
N ALA A 69 11.21 -3.71 8.36
CA ALA A 69 10.25 -2.69 7.93
C ALA A 69 8.79 -3.17 8.06
N LYS A 70 8.50 -4.42 7.70
CA LYS A 70 7.16 -5.02 7.86
C LYS A 70 6.77 -5.09 9.33
N GLN A 71 7.67 -5.50 10.22
CA GLN A 71 7.45 -5.52 11.67
C GLN A 71 7.20 -4.11 12.22
N LEU A 72 7.97 -3.13 11.81
CA LEU A 72 7.81 -1.74 12.23
C LEU A 72 6.43 -1.19 11.84
N VAL A 73 6.00 -1.42 10.61
CA VAL A 73 4.67 -1.00 10.12
C VAL A 73 3.56 -1.74 10.86
N ALA A 74 3.73 -3.03 11.14
CA ALA A 74 2.76 -3.83 11.90
C ALA A 74 2.58 -3.30 13.34
N ALA A 75 3.69 -2.96 14.02
CA ALA A 75 3.63 -2.38 15.36
C ALA A 75 2.90 -1.03 15.37
N ALA A 76 3.23 -0.14 14.44
CA ALA A 76 2.55 1.14 14.29
C ALA A 76 1.06 0.98 13.95
N ALA A 77 0.73 0.02 13.09
CA ALA A 77 -0.64 -0.32 12.74
C ALA A 77 -1.43 -0.81 13.95
N HIS A 78 -0.85 -1.67 14.75
CA HIS A 78 -1.48 -2.22 15.96
C HIS A 78 -1.82 -1.10 16.97
N GLU A 79 -0.89 -0.20 17.22
CA GLU A 79 -1.09 0.92 18.14
C GLU A 79 -2.23 1.85 17.66
N LEU A 80 -2.16 2.27 16.40
CA LEU A 80 -3.18 3.14 15.80
C LEU A 80 -4.55 2.46 15.73
N TRP A 81 -4.58 1.17 15.40
CA TRP A 81 -5.83 0.42 15.32
C TRP A 81 -6.48 0.22 16.70
N THR A 82 -5.70 -0.04 17.72
CA THR A 82 -6.19 -0.15 19.10
C THR A 82 -6.92 1.13 19.53
N THR A 83 -6.35 2.28 19.22
CA THR A 83 -6.99 3.57 19.47
C THR A 83 -8.25 3.75 18.61
N LYS A 84 -8.15 3.48 17.31
CA LYS A 84 -9.25 3.64 16.36
C LYS A 84 -10.44 2.73 16.67
N ARG A 85 -10.24 1.52 17.13
CA ARG A 85 -11.33 0.62 17.54
C ARG A 85 -12.25 1.25 18.57
N ARG A 86 -11.67 1.97 19.54
CA ARG A 86 -12.43 2.66 20.60
C ARG A 86 -13.12 3.92 20.06
N THR A 87 -12.35 4.79 19.41
CA THR A 87 -12.86 6.09 18.94
C THR A 87 -13.96 5.97 17.89
N ASP A 88 -13.83 5.02 16.97
CA ASP A 88 -14.81 4.79 15.90
C ASP A 88 -15.94 3.82 16.34
N GLY A 89 -15.95 3.41 17.61
CA GLY A 89 -17.01 2.59 18.19
C GLY A 89 -17.11 1.17 17.60
N TYR A 90 -15.98 0.55 17.24
CA TYR A 90 -15.97 -0.86 16.81
C TYR A 90 -16.24 -1.82 17.98
N GLU A 91 -16.10 -1.34 19.21
CA GLU A 91 -16.32 -2.08 20.44
C GLU A 91 -17.67 -1.73 21.12
N SER A 92 -18.52 -0.97 20.44
CA SER A 92 -19.82 -0.52 20.97
C SER A 92 -20.91 -0.52 19.90
N GLY A 93 -22.16 -0.40 20.34
CA GLY A 93 -23.32 -0.38 19.45
C GLY A 93 -23.35 -1.58 18.50
N SER A 94 -23.49 -1.33 17.18
CA SER A 94 -23.48 -2.40 16.19
C SER A 94 -22.15 -3.15 16.08
N GLY A 95 -21.06 -2.63 16.65
CA GLY A 95 -19.77 -3.31 16.70
C GLY A 95 -19.75 -4.56 17.59
N ILE A 96 -20.69 -4.65 18.55
CA ILE A 96 -20.83 -5.82 19.47
C ILE A 96 -21.53 -6.99 18.76
N ASP A 97 -22.38 -6.71 17.78
CA ASP A 97 -23.04 -7.76 16.99
C ASP A 97 -22.06 -8.36 15.97
N ASP A 98 -21.67 -9.60 16.20
CA ASP A 98 -20.72 -10.35 15.36
C ASP A 98 -21.15 -10.46 13.88
N LYS A 99 -22.42 -10.36 13.60
CA LYS A 99 -22.95 -10.42 12.23
C LYS A 99 -22.98 -9.06 11.54
N SER A 100 -22.77 -7.98 12.26
CA SER A 100 -22.79 -6.63 11.69
C SER A 100 -21.66 -6.40 10.69
N PRO A 101 -21.84 -5.52 9.72
CA PRO A 101 -20.76 -5.08 8.82
C PRO A 101 -19.57 -4.49 9.58
N LYS A 102 -19.84 -3.80 10.69
CA LYS A 102 -18.84 -3.15 11.54
C LYS A 102 -17.96 -4.17 12.24
N ALA A 103 -18.54 -5.20 12.86
CA ALA A 103 -17.80 -6.29 13.49
C ALA A 103 -16.99 -7.10 12.47
N ARG A 104 -17.55 -7.36 11.27
CA ARG A 104 -16.79 -8.03 10.19
C ARG A 104 -15.59 -7.19 9.73
N MET A 105 -15.74 -5.86 9.65
CA MET A 105 -14.64 -4.98 9.33
C MET A 105 -13.55 -5.03 10.41
N ALA A 106 -13.94 -4.97 11.69
CA ALA A 106 -12.99 -5.06 12.80
C ALA A 106 -12.16 -6.34 12.72
N ARG A 107 -12.80 -7.49 12.59
CA ARG A 107 -12.09 -8.79 12.44
C ARG A 107 -11.17 -8.82 11.22
N SER A 108 -11.62 -8.26 10.09
CA SER A 108 -10.78 -8.19 8.89
C SER A 108 -9.53 -7.35 9.11
N MET A 109 -9.66 -6.27 9.88
CA MET A 109 -8.53 -5.41 10.23
C MET A 109 -7.60 -6.06 11.24
N ASP A 110 -8.14 -6.74 12.26
CA ASP A 110 -7.35 -7.49 13.23
C ASP A 110 -6.47 -8.53 12.51
N THR A 111 -7.08 -9.39 11.69
CA THR A 111 -6.36 -10.40 10.90
C THR A 111 -5.32 -9.77 9.95
N TYR A 112 -5.64 -8.63 9.32
CA TYR A 112 -4.70 -7.97 8.43
C TYR A 112 -3.47 -7.46 9.18
N ILE A 113 -3.65 -6.85 10.36
CA ILE A 113 -2.55 -6.31 11.17
C ILE A 113 -1.68 -7.44 11.71
N GLU A 114 -2.29 -8.53 12.18
CA GLU A 114 -1.57 -9.72 12.63
C GLU A 114 -0.68 -10.33 11.54
N ASN A 115 -1.17 -10.36 10.30
CA ASN A 115 -0.45 -10.92 9.16
C ASN A 115 0.42 -9.90 8.40
N LEU A 116 0.45 -8.64 8.80
CA LEU A 116 1.22 -7.61 8.11
C LEU A 116 2.74 -7.91 8.06
N PRO A 117 3.35 -8.52 9.09
CA PRO A 117 4.76 -8.92 9.04
C PRO A 117 5.09 -9.93 7.93
N THR A 118 4.11 -10.71 7.47
CA THR A 118 4.29 -11.78 6.48
C THR A 118 3.72 -11.44 5.10
N VAL A 119 3.27 -10.19 4.86
CA VAL A 119 2.78 -9.82 3.54
C VAL A 119 3.85 -10.06 2.47
N PRO A 120 3.50 -10.61 1.28
CA PRO A 120 4.48 -10.92 0.24
C PRO A 120 5.30 -9.72 -0.21
N ALA A 121 4.65 -8.56 -0.36
CA ALA A 121 5.32 -7.33 -0.76
C ALA A 121 4.78 -6.12 0.01
N LEU A 122 5.68 -5.22 0.41
CA LEU A 122 5.36 -3.91 0.97
C LEU A 122 6.02 -2.85 0.09
N ILE A 123 5.24 -1.90 -0.42
CA ILE A 123 5.73 -0.87 -1.33
C ILE A 123 5.52 0.50 -0.68
N PHE A 124 6.60 1.26 -0.52
CA PHE A 124 6.55 2.65 -0.09
C PHE A 124 6.72 3.59 -1.29
N PRO A 125 5.66 4.30 -1.70
CA PRO A 125 5.80 5.42 -2.62
C PRO A 125 6.37 6.62 -1.86
N CYS A 126 7.59 7.02 -2.22
CA CYS A 126 8.33 8.12 -1.59
C CYS A 126 8.35 9.33 -2.51
N LEU A 127 8.15 10.51 -1.96
CA LEU A 127 8.27 11.78 -2.66
C LEU A 127 9.63 12.40 -2.38
N ILE A 128 10.41 12.69 -3.43
CA ILE A 128 11.62 13.48 -3.30
C ILE A 128 11.22 14.96 -3.24
N ARG A 129 11.47 15.59 -2.09
CA ARG A 129 11.16 16.99 -1.87
C ARG A 129 12.29 17.90 -2.36
N HIS A 130 11.96 19.01 -2.93
CA HIS A 130 12.87 20.11 -3.28
C HIS A 130 12.42 21.44 -2.68
N ARG A 131 11.39 21.41 -1.85
CA ARG A 131 10.84 22.57 -1.14
C ARG A 131 10.13 22.10 0.13
N ALA A 132 9.76 23.04 0.99
CA ALA A 132 8.95 22.76 2.16
C ALA A 132 7.65 22.01 1.80
N PRO A 133 7.16 21.10 2.67
CA PRO A 133 5.92 20.36 2.47
C PRO A 133 4.73 21.30 2.18
N THR A 134 3.88 20.88 1.26
CA THR A 134 2.62 21.58 0.96
C THR A 134 1.45 20.60 0.99
N PRO A 135 0.21 21.05 1.30
CA PRO A 135 -0.96 20.18 1.33
C PRO A 135 -1.26 19.47 0.00
N THR A 136 -0.71 19.98 -1.11
CA THR A 136 -0.95 19.45 -2.45
C THR A 136 0.07 18.41 -2.93
N GLU A 137 1.09 18.08 -2.12
CA GLU A 137 2.14 17.12 -2.52
C GLU A 137 1.58 15.75 -2.90
N GLY A 138 0.57 15.29 -2.17
CA GLY A 138 -0.10 14.02 -2.44
C GLY A 138 -0.64 13.89 -3.86
N ALA A 139 -1.00 15.00 -4.51
CA ALA A 139 -1.50 15.00 -5.88
C ALA A 139 -0.48 14.45 -6.91
N SER A 140 0.81 14.41 -6.58
CA SER A 140 1.84 13.79 -7.41
C SER A 140 2.11 12.32 -7.05
N VAL A 141 1.61 11.82 -5.93
CA VAL A 141 1.87 10.46 -5.44
C VAL A 141 0.61 9.58 -5.53
N TYR A 142 -0.55 10.09 -5.14
CA TYR A 142 -1.78 9.29 -5.15
C TYR A 142 -2.18 8.75 -6.53
N PRO A 143 -2.01 9.48 -7.65
CA PRO A 143 -2.23 8.91 -8.97
C PRO A 143 -1.30 7.72 -9.27
N ALA A 144 -0.03 7.79 -8.83
CA ALA A 144 0.90 6.67 -8.98
C ALA A 144 0.47 5.46 -8.15
N MET A 145 -0.02 5.67 -6.91
CA MET A 145 -0.56 4.60 -6.08
C MET A 145 -1.81 3.97 -6.71
N GLN A 146 -2.69 4.75 -7.31
CA GLN A 146 -3.86 4.23 -8.00
C GLN A 146 -3.46 3.41 -9.23
N ASN A 147 -2.51 3.89 -10.04
CA ASN A 147 -1.99 3.13 -11.18
C ASN A 147 -1.37 1.80 -10.72
N LEU A 148 -0.62 1.80 -9.61
CA LEU A 148 -0.04 0.60 -9.02
C LEU A 148 -1.11 -0.43 -8.67
N LEU A 149 -2.18 -0.02 -8.00
CA LEU A 149 -3.28 -0.92 -7.62
C LEU A 149 -4.04 -1.46 -8.84
N LEU A 150 -4.28 -0.64 -9.86
CA LEU A 150 -4.95 -1.05 -11.09
C LEU A 150 -4.08 -2.04 -11.89
N ALA A 151 -2.78 -1.77 -12.00
CA ALA A 151 -1.84 -2.67 -12.65
C ALA A 151 -1.72 -4.00 -11.90
N ALA A 152 -1.65 -3.97 -10.56
CA ALA A 152 -1.70 -5.18 -9.75
C ALA A 152 -2.98 -5.99 -10.02
N ARG A 153 -4.14 -5.32 -10.06
CA ARG A 153 -5.43 -5.96 -10.38
C ARG A 153 -5.42 -6.60 -11.77
N ALA A 154 -4.89 -5.93 -12.78
CA ALA A 154 -4.78 -6.45 -14.15
C ALA A 154 -3.85 -7.68 -14.23
N ARG A 155 -2.88 -7.79 -13.33
CA ARG A 155 -1.97 -8.94 -13.20
C ARG A 155 -2.50 -10.04 -12.28
N GLY A 156 -3.75 -9.94 -11.77
CA GLY A 156 -4.36 -10.92 -10.87
C GLY A 156 -3.96 -10.77 -9.40
N TYR A 157 -3.30 -9.68 -9.03
CA TYR A 157 -2.90 -9.38 -7.67
C TYR A 157 -3.84 -8.36 -7.01
N GLY A 158 -3.86 -8.37 -5.69
CA GLY A 158 -4.61 -7.40 -4.90
C GLY A 158 -3.71 -6.64 -3.94
N GLY A 159 -4.13 -5.44 -3.59
CA GLY A 159 -3.42 -4.62 -2.62
C GLY A 159 -4.33 -3.68 -1.85
N VAL A 160 -3.75 -2.98 -0.89
CA VAL A 160 -4.41 -1.92 -0.13
C VAL A 160 -3.43 -0.80 0.16
N VAL A 161 -3.90 0.44 0.04
CA VAL A 161 -3.17 1.60 0.54
C VAL A 161 -3.42 1.75 2.02
N THR A 162 -2.36 1.96 2.79
CA THR A 162 -2.44 2.26 4.22
C THR A 162 -1.52 3.43 4.58
N MET A 163 -1.90 4.20 5.59
CA MET A 163 -1.14 5.34 6.09
C MET A 163 -0.49 5.05 7.46
N TRP A 164 -0.53 3.82 7.94
CA TRP A 164 -0.06 3.48 9.29
C TRP A 164 1.46 3.64 9.47
N HIS A 165 2.23 3.56 8.38
CA HIS A 165 3.66 3.85 8.37
C HIS A 165 4.00 5.27 8.84
N MET A 166 3.05 6.20 8.80
CA MET A 166 3.26 7.59 9.24
C MET A 166 3.63 7.69 10.73
N ALA A 167 3.07 6.82 11.57
CA ALA A 167 3.40 6.80 13.00
C ALA A 167 4.83 6.32 13.28
N ALA A 168 5.47 5.63 12.33
CA ALA A 168 6.82 5.12 12.42
C ALA A 168 7.76 5.75 11.37
N GLU A 169 7.47 6.96 10.90
CA GLU A 169 8.20 7.59 9.79
C GLU A 169 9.69 7.72 10.09
N LYS A 170 10.07 8.21 11.26
CA LYS A 170 11.46 8.40 11.65
C LYS A 170 12.22 7.08 11.68
N GLN A 171 11.71 6.06 12.38
CA GLN A 171 12.35 4.76 12.48
C GLN A 171 12.47 4.07 11.10
N ARG A 172 11.45 4.23 10.25
CA ARG A 172 11.47 3.72 8.88
C ARG A 172 12.52 4.42 8.03
N THR A 173 12.66 5.74 8.14
CA THR A 173 13.66 6.53 7.42
C THR A 173 15.07 6.10 7.81
N GLU A 174 15.32 5.91 9.10
CA GLU A 174 16.60 5.41 9.62
C GLU A 174 16.89 3.99 9.12
N LEU A 175 15.91 3.07 9.21
CA LEU A 175 16.04 1.67 8.80
C LEU A 175 16.36 1.53 7.31
N LEU A 176 15.60 2.24 6.46
CA LEU A 176 15.72 2.14 5.01
C LEU A 176 16.74 3.12 4.42
N LYS A 177 17.42 3.89 5.27
CA LYS A 177 18.42 4.91 4.88
C LYS A 177 17.89 5.86 3.80
N THR A 178 16.62 6.21 3.90
CA THR A 178 16.00 7.16 2.98
C THR A 178 16.33 8.59 3.43
N PRO A 179 16.58 9.54 2.50
CA PRO A 179 16.74 10.94 2.85
C PRO A 179 15.49 11.49 3.57
N GLU A 180 15.69 12.48 4.45
CA GLU A 180 14.60 13.24 5.10
C GLU A 180 13.76 14.03 4.11
#